data_a843de051fc53d695ce782d0525c8773
#
_entry.id   a843de051fc53d695ce782d0525c8773
#
_cell.length_a   1.000
_cell.length_b   1.000
_cell.length_c   1.000
_cell.angle_alpha   90.00
_cell.angle_beta   90.00
_cell.angle_gamma   90.00
#
_symmetry.space_group_name_H-M   'P 1'
#
loop_
_entity.id
_entity.type
_entity.pdbx_description
1 polymer ?
#
loop_
_entity_poly.entity_id
_entity_poly.type
_entity_poly.pdbx_seq_one_letter_code
_entity_poly.pdbx_strand_id
1 'polypeptide(L)'
;MFCRSIERMLLWIFLGIFCIAAAQQRSSSYSGEYGGGGGKRFSHSGNQLDGPITAVRVRANRNYITGIQVRYGTTWSEYKGGSSGDLEEIFLHPGETFTMVSGKYSSYVRKLVFSTNKNRQFTIGKDYGISFNAAPLYPNTVLRYISGSSGSVIDAISFHWDYASSNCVHCAK
;
A
#
# COMPACT_ATOMS: atom_id res chain seq x y z
N MET A 1 -16.84 -58.54 -18.69
CA MET A 1 -17.13 -57.18 -19.24
C MET A 1 -17.24 -56.10 -18.16
N PHE A 2 -16.92 -56.39 -16.90
CA PHE A 2 -17.04 -55.48 -15.76
C PHE A 2 -15.75 -54.73 -15.39
N CYS A 3 -14.59 -55.17 -15.86
CA CYS A 3 -13.30 -54.61 -15.39
C CYS A 3 -12.91 -53.27 -16.04
N ARG A 4 -13.36 -52.97 -17.27
CA ARG A 4 -13.04 -51.71 -17.97
C ARG A 4 -13.79 -50.47 -17.47
N SER A 5 -14.90 -50.68 -16.75
CA SER A 5 -15.72 -49.57 -16.23
C SER A 5 -15.13 -48.96 -14.97
N ILE A 6 -14.49 -49.77 -14.14
CA ILE A 6 -13.89 -49.35 -12.87
C ILE A 6 -12.63 -48.49 -13.08
N GLU A 7 -11.78 -48.88 -14.05
CA GLU A 7 -10.57 -48.12 -14.37
C GLU A 7 -10.88 -46.72 -14.92
N ARG A 8 -11.92 -46.56 -15.72
CA ARG A 8 -12.37 -45.26 -16.22
C ARG A 8 -12.95 -44.39 -15.12
N MET A 9 -13.67 -44.98 -14.16
CA MET A 9 -14.25 -44.24 -13.01
C MET A 9 -13.16 -43.78 -12.05
N LEU A 10 -12.14 -44.60 -11.81
CA LEU A 10 -10.99 -44.23 -11.00
C LEU A 10 -10.15 -43.09 -11.65
N LEU A 11 -10.00 -43.14 -12.97
CA LEU A 11 -9.27 -42.08 -13.71
C LEU A 11 -9.95 -40.73 -13.61
N TRP A 12 -11.29 -40.68 -13.63
CA TRP A 12 -12.05 -39.44 -13.45
C TRP A 12 -12.00 -38.90 -12.02
N ILE A 13 -11.92 -39.78 -11.01
CA ILE A 13 -11.75 -39.40 -9.62
C ILE A 13 -10.36 -38.79 -9.39
N PHE A 14 -9.30 -39.35 -10.00
CA PHE A 14 -7.95 -38.76 -9.92
C PHE A 14 -7.83 -37.45 -10.69
N LEU A 15 -8.46 -37.28 -11.85
CA LEU A 15 -8.48 -35.97 -12.53
C LEU A 15 -9.27 -34.90 -11.76
N GLY A 16 -10.32 -35.29 -11.05
CA GLY A 16 -11.12 -34.38 -10.22
C GLY A 16 -10.38 -33.85 -8.99
N ILE A 17 -9.46 -34.65 -8.43
CA ILE A 17 -8.68 -34.26 -7.24
C ILE A 17 -7.52 -33.29 -7.59
N PHE A 18 -7.02 -33.32 -8.84
CA PHE A 18 -5.93 -32.41 -9.26
C PHE A 18 -6.40 -30.99 -9.65
N CYS A 19 -7.70 -30.76 -9.75
CA CYS A 19 -8.26 -29.41 -9.96
C CYS A 19 -8.49 -28.61 -8.66
N ILE A 20 -8.04 -29.13 -7.50
CA ILE A 20 -8.17 -28.41 -6.24
C ILE A 20 -6.93 -27.55 -6.00
N ALA A 21 -7.16 -26.26 -6.15
CA ALA A 21 -6.43 -25.20 -5.49
C ALA A 21 -5.03 -24.86 -6.00
N ALA A 22 -4.94 -24.19 -7.09
CA ALA A 22 -4.11 -22.99 -7.06
C ALA A 22 -4.89 -21.89 -6.28
N ALA A 23 -5.13 -22.10 -5.00
CA ALA A 23 -5.49 -21.03 -4.10
C ALA A 23 -4.31 -20.07 -4.16
N GLN A 24 -4.46 -19.00 -4.92
CA GLN A 24 -3.47 -17.96 -5.03
C GLN A 24 -3.29 -17.39 -3.62
N GLN A 25 -2.21 -17.82 -2.96
CA GLN A 25 -1.89 -17.38 -1.62
C GLN A 25 -1.71 -15.86 -1.69
N ARG A 26 -2.68 -15.11 -1.17
CA ARG A 26 -2.57 -13.67 -1.07
C ARG A 26 -1.43 -13.35 -0.13
N SER A 27 -0.37 -12.78 -0.66
CA SER A 27 0.81 -12.38 0.09
C SER A 27 0.76 -10.88 0.26
N SER A 28 0.31 -10.43 1.43
CA SER A 28 0.40 -9.03 1.84
C SER A 28 1.53 -8.84 2.83
N SER A 29 2.09 -7.65 2.91
CA SER A 29 3.12 -7.32 3.88
C SER A 29 2.89 -5.93 4.48
N TYR A 30 3.52 -5.71 5.63
CA TYR A 30 3.42 -4.51 6.41
C TYR A 30 4.82 -3.98 6.75
N SER A 31 5.01 -2.68 6.64
CA SER A 31 6.25 -1.99 7.02
C SER A 31 5.92 -0.83 7.96
N GLY A 32 6.54 -0.79 9.09
CA GLY A 32 6.37 0.25 10.11
C GLY A 32 6.16 -0.35 11.50
N GLU A 33 5.84 0.42 12.46
CA GLU A 33 5.41 1.83 12.46
C GLU A 33 6.65 2.73 12.60
N TYR A 34 6.77 3.77 11.78
CA TYR A 34 7.91 4.70 11.81
C TYR A 34 7.46 6.03 12.40
N GLY A 35 7.98 6.38 13.57
CA GLY A 35 7.61 7.59 14.32
C GLY A 35 7.49 7.33 15.81
N GLY A 36 6.73 8.16 16.49
CA GLY A 36 6.45 8.07 17.93
C GLY A 36 5.03 7.60 18.27
N GLY A 37 4.73 7.50 19.56
CA GLY A 37 3.45 6.97 20.07
C GLY A 37 2.32 8.01 20.23
N GLY A 38 2.47 9.24 19.72
CA GLY A 38 1.47 10.32 19.85
C GLY A 38 0.33 10.25 18.85
N GLY A 39 -0.58 11.23 18.96
CA GLY A 39 -1.67 11.44 18.00
C GLY A 39 -2.82 10.46 18.08
N LYS A 40 -3.77 10.60 17.15
CA LYS A 40 -4.91 9.69 16.97
C LYS A 40 -4.62 8.71 15.85
N ARG A 41 -4.93 7.45 16.05
CA ARG A 41 -4.77 6.39 15.05
C ARG A 41 -5.66 6.64 13.83
N PHE A 42 -5.12 6.32 12.65
CA PHE A 42 -5.86 6.30 11.39
C PHE A 42 -5.44 5.10 10.53
N SER A 43 -6.32 4.69 9.64
CA SER A 43 -6.05 3.68 8.62
C SER A 43 -6.88 3.95 7.38
N HIS A 44 -6.27 3.81 6.22
CA HIS A 44 -6.95 3.89 4.93
C HIS A 44 -7.33 2.50 4.38
N SER A 45 -7.43 1.49 5.25
CA SER A 45 -7.77 0.12 4.83
C SER A 45 -9.11 0.02 4.09
N GLY A 46 -10.09 0.85 4.44
CA GLY A 46 -11.36 0.95 3.71
C GLY A 46 -11.21 1.64 2.35
N ASN A 47 -10.40 2.70 2.28
CA ASN A 47 -10.22 3.50 1.07
C ASN A 47 -9.58 2.72 -0.09
N GLN A 48 -8.78 1.67 0.18
CA GLN A 48 -8.20 0.84 -0.88
C GLN A 48 -9.26 0.15 -1.77
N LEU A 49 -10.52 0.08 -1.32
CA LEU A 49 -11.63 -0.47 -2.10
C LEU A 49 -12.09 0.49 -3.22
N ASP A 50 -11.80 1.79 -3.10
CA ASP A 50 -12.09 2.79 -4.13
C ASP A 50 -11.15 2.70 -5.34
N GLY A 51 -10.10 1.89 -5.27
CA GLY A 51 -9.17 1.64 -6.35
C GLY A 51 -7.69 1.72 -5.93
N PRO A 52 -6.77 1.71 -6.91
CA PRO A 52 -5.34 1.89 -6.64
C PRO A 52 -5.04 3.32 -6.18
N ILE A 53 -3.89 3.51 -5.55
CA ILE A 53 -3.38 4.84 -5.26
C ILE A 53 -3.07 5.55 -6.58
N THR A 54 -3.63 6.75 -6.76
CA THR A 54 -3.46 7.58 -7.98
C THR A 54 -2.81 8.92 -7.68
N ALA A 55 -2.84 9.38 -6.44
CA ALA A 55 -2.15 10.59 -6.02
C ALA A 55 -1.90 10.60 -4.51
N VAL A 56 -0.94 11.39 -4.08
CA VAL A 56 -0.66 11.67 -2.68
C VAL A 56 -0.43 13.17 -2.51
N ARG A 57 -1.01 13.74 -1.47
CA ARG A 57 -0.73 15.08 -0.97
C ARG A 57 0.03 14.96 0.33
N VAL A 58 1.15 15.63 0.43
CA VAL A 58 1.95 15.68 1.66
C VAL A 58 2.23 17.12 2.00
N ARG A 59 2.00 17.48 3.23
CA ARG A 59 2.36 18.80 3.74
C ARG A 59 3.55 18.70 4.68
N ALA A 60 4.52 19.58 4.52
CA ALA A 60 5.72 19.60 5.34
C ALA A 60 6.09 21.02 5.75
N ASN A 61 6.53 21.18 6.98
CA ASN A 61 7.15 22.39 7.46
C ASN A 61 8.69 22.21 7.59
N ARG A 62 9.36 23.13 8.27
CA ARG A 62 10.82 23.10 8.44
C ARG A 62 11.33 21.88 9.22
N ASN A 63 10.47 21.18 9.98
CA ASN A 63 10.88 20.15 10.92
C ASN A 63 10.20 18.80 10.66
N TYR A 64 8.93 18.78 10.19
CA TYR A 64 8.08 17.60 10.21
C TYR A 64 7.23 17.50 8.96
N ILE A 65 6.82 16.26 8.66
CA ILE A 65 5.64 16.01 7.83
C ILE A 65 4.42 16.37 8.69
N THR A 66 3.68 17.37 8.26
CA THR A 66 2.58 17.91 9.04
C THR A 66 1.24 17.32 8.65
N GLY A 67 1.09 16.86 7.40
CA GLY A 67 -0.16 16.25 6.97
C GLY A 67 -0.01 15.39 5.73
N ILE A 68 -0.96 14.48 5.56
CA ILE A 68 -1.00 13.57 4.42
C ILE A 68 -2.45 13.28 4.00
N GLN A 69 -2.64 13.13 2.70
CA GLN A 69 -3.89 12.69 2.08
C GLN A 69 -3.57 11.82 0.86
N VAL A 70 -4.29 10.73 0.66
CA VAL A 70 -4.06 9.79 -0.43
C VAL A 70 -5.32 9.69 -1.29
N ARG A 71 -5.16 9.67 -2.61
CA ARG A 71 -6.25 9.45 -3.54
C ARG A 71 -6.26 7.99 -4.01
N TYR A 72 -7.40 7.35 -3.83
CA TYR A 72 -7.67 5.98 -4.22
C TYR A 72 -8.66 6.00 -5.41
N GLY A 73 -8.25 5.51 -6.57
CA GLY A 73 -9.01 5.71 -7.79
C GLY A 73 -9.23 7.20 -8.07
N THR A 74 -10.46 7.67 -7.93
CA THR A 74 -10.86 9.08 -8.07
C THR A 74 -11.17 9.76 -6.73
N THR A 75 -11.19 9.02 -5.61
CA THR A 75 -11.64 9.48 -4.29
C THR A 75 -10.46 9.81 -3.38
N TRP A 76 -10.44 11.02 -2.82
CA TRP A 76 -9.48 11.39 -1.79
C TRP A 76 -9.90 10.81 -0.43
N SER A 77 -8.94 10.26 0.31
CA SER A 77 -9.13 9.87 1.70
C SER A 77 -9.42 11.09 2.59
N GLU A 78 -9.75 10.85 3.83
CA GLU A 78 -9.72 11.90 4.85
C GLU A 78 -8.28 12.44 4.99
N TYR A 79 -8.15 13.76 5.11
CA TYR A 79 -6.87 14.40 5.40
C TYR A 79 -6.46 14.11 6.85
N LYS A 80 -5.20 13.73 7.05
CA LYS A 80 -4.63 13.44 8.37
C LYS A 80 -3.48 14.39 8.68
N GLY A 81 -3.47 14.91 9.92
CA GLY A 81 -2.47 15.83 10.40
C GLY A 81 -2.94 17.28 10.45
N GLY A 82 -1.99 18.20 10.53
CA GLY A 82 -2.19 19.64 10.58
C GLY A 82 -2.01 20.34 9.23
N SER A 83 -2.28 21.62 9.18
CA SER A 83 -2.29 22.45 7.96
C SER A 83 -1.05 23.34 7.78
N SER A 84 -0.04 23.24 8.65
CA SER A 84 1.16 24.07 8.57
C SER A 84 2.15 23.60 7.52
N GLY A 85 2.89 24.53 6.90
CA GLY A 85 3.93 24.23 5.92
C GLY A 85 3.43 24.16 4.49
N ASP A 86 4.33 23.78 3.57
CA ASP A 86 4.08 23.73 2.13
C ASP A 86 3.41 22.43 1.73
N LEU A 87 2.54 22.51 0.73
CA LEU A 87 1.84 21.36 0.16
C LEU A 87 2.56 20.87 -1.10
N GLU A 88 2.92 19.59 -1.09
CA GLU A 88 3.42 18.87 -2.26
C GLU A 88 2.35 17.89 -2.74
N GLU A 89 2.09 17.89 -4.05
CA GLU A 89 1.14 16.98 -4.68
C GLU A 89 1.86 16.08 -5.69
N ILE A 90 1.67 14.78 -5.54
CA ILE A 90 2.24 13.75 -6.41
C ILE A 90 1.08 13.09 -7.15
N PHE A 91 1.02 13.24 -8.47
CA PHE A 91 0.09 12.50 -9.32
C PHE A 91 0.83 11.39 -10.05
N LEU A 92 0.27 10.18 -9.96
CA LEU A 92 0.79 9.02 -10.67
C LEU A 92 0.22 8.95 -12.09
N HIS A 93 1.05 8.53 -13.03
CA HIS A 93 0.64 8.26 -14.40
C HIS A 93 -0.17 6.94 -14.49
N PRO A 94 -0.91 6.69 -15.56
CA PRO A 94 -1.56 5.39 -15.77
C PRO A 94 -0.57 4.23 -15.67
N GLY A 95 -0.89 3.23 -14.85
CA GLY A 95 -0.03 2.07 -14.58
C GLY A 95 1.19 2.35 -13.71
N GLU A 96 1.34 3.57 -13.18
CA GLU A 96 2.37 3.89 -12.21
C GLU A 96 1.92 3.54 -10.79
N THR A 97 2.83 2.98 -10.01
CA THR A 97 2.58 2.55 -8.64
C THR A 97 3.77 2.86 -7.74
N PHE A 98 3.55 3.08 -6.46
CA PHE A 98 4.62 3.18 -5.48
C PHE A 98 5.16 1.79 -5.14
N THR A 99 6.48 1.62 -5.29
CA THR A 99 7.20 0.37 -5.05
C THR A 99 8.07 0.40 -3.80
N MET A 100 8.35 1.59 -3.28
CA MET A 100 9.12 1.79 -2.06
C MET A 100 8.80 3.15 -1.46
N VAL A 101 8.82 3.23 -0.13
CA VAL A 101 8.80 4.49 0.60
C VAL A 101 9.92 4.46 1.62
N SER A 102 10.84 5.41 1.52
CA SER A 102 11.88 5.61 2.53
C SER A 102 11.72 6.97 3.21
N GLY A 103 12.47 7.19 4.27
CA GLY A 103 12.38 8.48 4.93
C GLY A 103 13.17 8.56 6.22
N LYS A 104 12.80 9.55 7.01
CA LYS A 104 13.39 9.83 8.32
C LYS A 104 12.30 10.09 9.34
N TYR A 105 12.54 9.65 10.56
CA TYR A 105 11.67 9.92 11.70
C TYR A 105 12.46 10.12 13.00
N SER A 106 11.81 10.64 14.00
CA SER A 106 12.19 10.62 15.41
C SER A 106 10.92 10.38 16.24
N SER A 107 10.53 11.28 17.12
CA SER A 107 9.18 11.27 17.73
C SER A 107 8.06 11.57 16.73
N TYR A 108 8.39 12.06 15.52
CA TYR A 108 7.48 12.40 14.43
C TYR A 108 8.12 12.04 13.10
N VAL A 109 7.31 11.88 12.05
CA VAL A 109 7.79 11.71 10.68
C VAL A 109 8.39 13.02 10.18
N ARG A 110 9.60 12.95 9.62
CA ARG A 110 10.38 14.13 9.20
C ARG A 110 10.59 14.23 7.70
N LYS A 111 10.74 13.07 7.05
CA LYS A 111 10.99 12.98 5.61
C LYS A 111 10.27 11.76 5.04
N LEU A 112 9.69 11.93 3.87
CA LEU A 112 9.17 10.86 3.04
C LEU A 112 9.80 10.95 1.65
N VAL A 113 10.18 9.82 1.12
CA VAL A 113 10.69 9.66 -0.25
C VAL A 113 9.90 8.53 -0.90
N PHE A 114 9.06 8.88 -1.85
CA PHE A 114 8.25 7.91 -2.60
C PHE A 114 8.96 7.53 -3.89
N SER A 115 9.16 6.24 -4.13
CA SER A 115 9.74 5.71 -5.37
C SER A 115 8.71 4.90 -6.15
N THR A 116 8.69 5.04 -7.48
CA THR A 116 7.71 4.41 -8.35
C THR A 116 8.34 3.39 -9.30
N ASN A 117 7.49 2.51 -9.88
CA ASN A 117 7.88 1.56 -10.93
C ASN A 117 8.26 2.24 -12.27
N LYS A 118 8.07 3.56 -12.39
CA LYS A 118 8.50 4.38 -13.53
C LYS A 118 9.80 5.15 -13.27
N ASN A 119 10.57 4.72 -12.25
CA ASN A 119 11.82 5.34 -11.83
C ASN A 119 11.71 6.83 -11.45
N ARG A 120 10.51 7.25 -11.02
CA ARG A 120 10.30 8.59 -10.45
C ARG A 120 10.51 8.53 -8.95
N GLN A 121 11.04 9.60 -8.39
CA GLN A 121 11.26 9.76 -6.96
C GLN A 121 10.83 11.14 -6.50
N PHE A 122 10.10 11.18 -5.38
CA PHE A 122 9.55 12.42 -4.80
C PHE A 122 10.02 12.52 -3.36
N THR A 123 10.73 13.58 -3.04
CA THR A 123 11.33 13.81 -1.72
C THR A 123 10.65 14.98 -1.04
N ILE A 124 10.04 14.75 0.13
CA ILE A 124 9.33 15.75 0.90
C ILE A 124 9.83 15.74 2.35
N GLY A 125 10.03 16.92 2.93
CA GLY A 125 10.49 17.07 4.31
C GLY A 125 11.99 17.22 4.47
N LYS A 126 12.51 17.01 5.68
CA LYS A 126 13.90 17.31 6.08
C LYS A 126 14.70 16.06 6.43
N ASP A 127 15.95 16.05 5.99
CA ASP A 127 16.87 14.93 6.15
C ASP A 127 17.52 14.91 7.55
N TYR A 128 16.68 14.64 8.55
CA TYR A 128 17.10 14.55 9.94
C TYR A 128 16.35 13.45 10.68
N GLY A 129 17.05 12.67 11.50
CA GLY A 129 16.49 11.59 12.32
C GLY A 129 16.94 10.19 11.88
N ILE A 130 16.23 9.18 12.35
CA ILE A 130 16.48 7.77 12.09
C ILE A 130 15.95 7.45 10.68
N SER A 131 16.78 6.83 9.85
CA SER A 131 16.39 6.39 8.52
C SER A 131 15.50 5.16 8.57
N PHE A 132 14.53 5.08 7.68
CA PHE A 132 13.77 3.86 7.41
C PHE A 132 13.67 3.59 5.91
N ASN A 133 13.40 2.33 5.59
CA ASN A 133 13.13 1.89 4.23
C ASN A 133 11.98 0.88 4.26
N ALA A 134 10.86 1.26 3.70
CA ALA A 134 9.66 0.46 3.61
C ALA A 134 9.49 -0.05 2.18
N ALA A 135 9.61 -1.35 2.01
CA ALA A 135 9.46 -2.04 0.74
C ALA A 135 8.60 -3.30 0.92
N PRO A 136 7.94 -3.76 -0.13
CA PRO A 136 7.17 -4.99 -0.07
C PRO A 136 8.08 -6.21 0.16
N LEU A 137 7.58 -7.20 0.91
CA LEU A 137 8.28 -8.47 1.11
C LEU A 137 8.08 -9.46 -0.06
N TYR A 138 7.01 -9.28 -0.82
CA TYR A 138 6.64 -10.18 -1.89
C TYR A 138 6.73 -9.50 -3.26
N PRO A 139 7.23 -10.21 -4.29
CA PRO A 139 7.33 -9.66 -5.64
C PRO A 139 5.94 -9.28 -6.19
N ASN A 140 5.92 -8.31 -7.08
CA ASN A 140 4.70 -7.81 -7.74
C ASN A 140 3.65 -7.20 -6.80
N THR A 141 4.00 -6.91 -5.55
CA THR A 141 3.16 -6.14 -4.64
C THR A 141 3.55 -4.66 -4.65
N VAL A 142 2.57 -3.82 -4.42
CA VAL A 142 2.67 -2.36 -4.47
C VAL A 142 2.07 -1.75 -3.21
N LEU A 143 2.33 -0.47 -2.96
CA LEU A 143 1.67 0.23 -1.86
C LEU A 143 0.17 0.28 -2.09
N ARG A 144 -0.58 -0.33 -1.16
CA ARG A 144 -2.05 -0.40 -1.24
C ARG A 144 -2.73 0.64 -0.39
N TYR A 145 -2.26 0.85 0.82
CA TYR A 145 -2.76 1.89 1.70
C TYR A 145 -1.74 2.22 2.79
N ILE A 146 -2.01 3.29 3.50
CA ILE A 146 -1.23 3.74 4.65
C ILE A 146 -2.05 3.70 5.93
N SER A 147 -1.36 3.58 7.05
CA SER A 147 -1.94 3.78 8.39
C SER A 147 -0.93 4.52 9.27
N GLY A 148 -1.33 4.88 10.47
CA GLY A 148 -0.44 5.56 11.39
C GLY A 148 -1.17 6.30 12.49
N SER A 149 -0.54 7.35 12.99
CA SER A 149 -1.14 8.28 13.94
C SER A 149 -0.79 9.73 13.61
N SER A 150 -1.69 10.65 13.92
CA SER A 150 -1.51 12.07 13.66
C SER A 150 -2.24 12.95 14.69
N GLY A 151 -1.63 14.08 14.98
CA GLY A 151 -2.21 15.21 15.69
C GLY A 151 -2.08 16.47 14.82
N SER A 152 -1.32 17.44 15.24
CA SER A 152 -0.91 18.61 14.43
C SER A 152 0.20 18.31 13.42
N VAL A 153 0.80 17.13 13.52
CA VAL A 153 1.80 16.56 12.60
C VAL A 153 1.51 15.06 12.39
N ILE A 154 2.25 14.42 11.52
CA ILE A 154 2.24 12.95 11.41
C ILE A 154 3.15 12.38 12.48
N ASP A 155 2.54 11.80 13.51
CA ASP A 155 3.25 11.21 14.65
C ASP A 155 3.95 9.92 14.23
N ALA A 156 3.23 9.05 13.52
CA ALA A 156 3.79 7.82 12.98
C ALA A 156 3.10 7.42 11.67
N ILE A 157 3.82 6.66 10.83
CA ILE A 157 3.31 6.19 9.55
C ILE A 157 3.71 4.74 9.29
N SER A 158 2.83 4.02 8.60
CA SER A 158 3.01 2.63 8.21
C SER A 158 2.50 2.39 6.79
N PHE A 159 3.07 1.40 6.13
CA PHE A 159 2.83 1.10 4.72
C PHE A 159 2.35 -0.34 4.57
N HIS A 160 1.27 -0.51 3.83
CA HIS A 160 0.65 -1.81 3.57
C HIS A 160 0.76 -2.17 2.10
N TRP A 161 1.36 -3.30 1.83
CA TRP A 161 1.71 -3.79 0.51
C TRP A 161 0.87 -5.01 0.15
N ASP A 162 0.34 -5.03 -1.07
CA ASP A 162 -0.43 -6.15 -1.61
C ASP A 162 -0.38 -6.08 -3.14
N TYR A 163 -0.89 -7.10 -3.80
CA TYR A 163 -1.02 -7.06 -5.26
C TYR A 163 -1.81 -5.85 -5.72
N ALA A 164 -1.41 -5.28 -6.84
CA ALA A 164 -2.23 -4.27 -7.51
C ALA A 164 -3.63 -4.87 -7.74
N SER A 165 -4.71 -4.12 -7.41
CA SER A 165 -6.05 -4.59 -7.73
C SER A 165 -6.13 -4.81 -9.24
N SER A 166 -6.16 -6.06 -9.67
CA SER A 166 -6.71 -6.37 -10.97
C SER A 166 -8.19 -5.95 -10.89
N ASN A 167 -8.58 -5.00 -11.69
CA ASN A 167 -10.00 -4.84 -12.00
C ASN A 167 -10.47 -6.24 -12.42
N CYS A 168 -11.29 -6.89 -11.60
CA CYS A 168 -11.96 -8.12 -11.98
C CYS A 168 -12.91 -7.80 -13.15
N VAL A 169 -12.40 -7.80 -14.37
CA VAL A 169 -13.20 -7.68 -15.60
C VAL A 169 -14.04 -8.95 -15.84
N HIS A 170 -13.96 -9.95 -14.95
CA HIS A 170 -14.57 -11.25 -15.16
C HIS A 170 -15.50 -11.70 -14.02
N CYS A 171 -16.10 -10.80 -13.25
CA CYS A 171 -17.16 -11.15 -12.29
C CYS A 171 -18.57 -10.78 -12.76
N ALA A 172 -18.82 -10.82 -14.07
CA ALA A 172 -20.16 -10.71 -14.65
C ALA A 172 -20.39 -11.90 -15.58
N LYS A 173 -20.89 -13.03 -15.02
CA LYS A 173 -21.80 -13.98 -15.72
C LYS A 173 -22.52 -14.81 -14.67
#